data_384e1deca31ee4f532936723168e42b4
#
_entry.id   384e1deca31ee4f532936723168e42b4
#
_cell.length_a   1.000
_cell.length_b   1.000
_cell.length_c   1.000
_cell.angle_alpha   90.00
_cell.angle_beta   90.00
_cell.angle_gamma   90.00
#
_symmetry.space_group_name_H-M   'P 1'
#
loop_
_entity.id
_entity.type
_entity.pdbx_description
1 polymer ?
#
loop_
_entity_poly.entity_id
_entity_poly.type
_entity_poly.pdbx_seq_one_letter_code
_entity_poly.pdbx_strand_id
1 'polypeptide(L)'
;LNLAVRLKLWNKMMRLPTRYYDGDNASALVTRVTTDADSASQYFQIWINIITAVYAGIVAFDRLYKFQAQMATAILGVIPLVIGITILYSTISYKVSANTKHALAATMGYLAERVRGLRLIKSFRMEDNENDIAQGHFKRQCKADILMSYAGMINLVGMQAVGCTTIVISFVMGSQL
;
A
#
# COMPACT_ATOMS: atom_id res chain seq x y z
N LEU A 1 18.30 -10.58 -2.88
CA LEU A 1 17.50 -11.26 -1.86
C LEU A 1 16.31 -12.00 -2.49
N ASN A 2 15.54 -11.36 -3.34
CA ASN A 2 14.34 -11.92 -3.99
C ASN A 2 14.65 -13.19 -4.81
N LEU A 3 15.71 -13.16 -5.63
CA LEU A 3 16.14 -14.32 -6.41
C LEU A 3 16.48 -15.54 -5.51
N ALA A 4 17.20 -15.31 -4.42
CA ALA A 4 17.60 -16.39 -3.51
C ALA A 4 16.39 -17.02 -2.81
N VAL A 5 15.39 -16.23 -2.44
CA VAL A 5 14.14 -16.71 -1.82
C VAL A 5 13.34 -17.53 -2.83
N ARG A 6 13.16 -17.02 -4.05
CA ARG A 6 12.45 -17.75 -5.13
C ARG A 6 13.11 -19.07 -5.48
N LEU A 7 14.45 -19.10 -5.61
CA LEU A 7 15.18 -20.33 -5.89
C LEU A 7 15.05 -21.36 -4.76
N LYS A 8 15.13 -20.92 -3.48
CA LYS A 8 14.91 -21.81 -2.34
C LYS A 8 13.49 -22.39 -2.32
N LEU A 9 12.48 -21.54 -2.55
CA LEU A 9 11.08 -21.98 -2.62
C LEU A 9 10.87 -22.97 -3.77
N TRP A 10 11.39 -22.66 -4.95
CA TRP A 10 11.34 -23.53 -6.11
C TRP A 10 11.95 -24.90 -5.85
N ASN A 11 13.20 -24.92 -5.33
CA ASN A 11 13.89 -26.17 -5.00
C ASN A 11 13.16 -26.97 -3.92
N LYS A 12 12.52 -26.31 -2.96
CA LYS A 12 11.73 -26.99 -1.94
C LYS A 12 10.45 -27.59 -2.54
N MET A 13 9.78 -26.85 -3.41
CA MET A 13 8.60 -27.36 -4.12
C MET A 13 8.95 -28.60 -4.95
N MET A 14 10.01 -28.55 -5.75
CA MET A 14 10.42 -29.72 -6.58
C MET A 14 10.78 -30.97 -5.77
N ARG A 15 11.01 -30.84 -4.47
CA ARG A 15 11.29 -31.98 -3.57
C ARG A 15 10.08 -32.47 -2.79
N LEU A 16 8.91 -31.83 -2.95
CA LEU A 16 7.68 -32.27 -2.31
C LEU A 16 7.10 -33.51 -3.00
N PRO A 17 6.51 -34.45 -2.25
CA PRO A 17 5.87 -35.63 -2.82
C PRO A 17 4.67 -35.24 -3.68
N THR A 18 4.40 -36.03 -4.73
CA THR A 18 3.31 -35.81 -5.70
C THR A 18 1.94 -35.68 -5.04
N ARG A 19 1.70 -36.37 -3.94
CA ARG A 19 0.46 -36.29 -3.15
C ARG A 19 0.12 -34.86 -2.70
N TYR A 20 1.11 -33.98 -2.58
CA TYR A 20 0.88 -32.57 -2.24
C TYR A 20 0.26 -31.77 -3.40
N TYR A 21 0.49 -32.23 -4.63
CA TYR A 21 0.00 -31.57 -5.84
C TYR A 21 -1.40 -32.04 -6.27
N ASP A 22 -1.89 -33.17 -5.73
CA ASP A 22 -3.19 -33.74 -6.08
C ASP A 22 -4.38 -32.93 -5.53
N GLY A 23 -4.16 -32.08 -4.52
CA GLY A 23 -5.21 -31.29 -3.87
C GLY A 23 -5.18 -29.77 -4.15
N ASP A 24 -4.08 -29.24 -4.65
CA ASP A 24 -3.90 -27.79 -4.85
C ASP A 24 -3.89 -27.44 -6.35
N ASN A 25 -4.59 -26.37 -6.70
CA ASN A 25 -4.51 -25.81 -8.05
C ASN A 25 -3.08 -25.35 -8.36
N ALA A 26 -2.52 -25.75 -9.49
CA ALA A 26 -1.18 -25.34 -9.94
C ALA A 26 -0.97 -23.82 -9.90
N SER A 27 -2.03 -23.06 -10.17
CA SER A 27 -2.03 -21.59 -10.07
C SER A 27 -1.75 -21.06 -8.66
N ALA A 28 -2.25 -21.73 -7.61
CA ALA A 28 -2.00 -21.34 -6.22
C ALA A 28 -0.53 -21.55 -5.84
N LEU A 29 0.09 -22.61 -6.33
CA LEU A 29 1.52 -22.89 -6.10
C LEU A 29 2.42 -21.87 -6.81
N VAL A 30 2.09 -21.50 -8.04
CA VAL A 30 2.80 -20.45 -8.77
C VAL A 30 2.69 -19.11 -8.03
N THR A 31 1.50 -18.78 -7.52
CA THR A 31 1.28 -17.55 -6.74
C THR A 31 2.13 -17.52 -5.47
N ARG A 32 2.28 -18.64 -4.76
CA ARG A 32 3.16 -18.73 -3.57
C ARG A 32 4.62 -18.45 -3.92
N VAL A 33 5.14 -18.98 -5.03
CA VAL A 33 6.54 -18.75 -5.44
C VAL A 33 6.78 -17.33 -5.94
N THR A 34 5.79 -16.72 -6.58
CA THR A 34 5.92 -15.38 -7.15
C THR A 34 5.51 -14.29 -6.16
N THR A 35 4.24 -14.25 -5.77
CA THR A 35 3.66 -13.15 -5.00
C THR A 35 4.05 -13.19 -3.53
N ASP A 36 4.06 -14.38 -2.90
CA ASP A 36 4.43 -14.49 -1.48
C ASP A 36 5.93 -14.25 -1.26
N ALA A 37 6.78 -14.67 -2.22
CA ALA A 37 8.20 -14.36 -2.20
C ALA A 37 8.47 -12.87 -2.34
N ASP A 38 7.70 -12.16 -3.17
CA ASP A 38 7.79 -10.70 -3.31
C ASP A 38 7.33 -9.99 -2.03
N SER A 39 6.24 -10.45 -1.44
CA SER A 39 5.73 -9.91 -0.17
C SER A 39 6.74 -10.08 0.97
N ALA A 40 7.39 -11.25 1.07
CA ALA A 40 8.45 -11.49 2.04
C ALA A 40 9.66 -10.55 1.82
N SER A 41 10.05 -10.35 0.55
CA SER A 41 11.16 -9.43 0.23
C SER A 41 10.82 -7.97 0.55
N GLN A 42 9.58 -7.55 0.32
CA GLN A 42 9.10 -6.21 0.70
C GLN A 42 9.13 -6.01 2.22
N TYR A 43 8.82 -7.04 3.00
CA TYR A 43 8.90 -6.98 4.47
C TYR A 43 10.33 -6.68 4.95
N PHE A 44 11.33 -7.35 4.40
CA PHE A 44 12.73 -7.06 4.70
C PHE A 44 13.13 -5.64 4.26
N GLN A 45 12.64 -5.20 3.09
CA GLN A 45 12.92 -3.85 2.60
C GLN A 45 12.36 -2.77 3.54
N ILE A 46 11.17 -2.98 4.10
CA ILE A 46 10.56 -2.06 5.08
C ILE A 46 11.46 -1.92 6.31
N TRP A 47 11.97 -3.02 6.86
CA TRP A 47 12.87 -2.98 8.01
C TRP A 47 14.19 -2.27 7.72
N ILE A 48 14.78 -2.52 6.56
CA ILE A 48 15.99 -1.82 6.13
C ILE A 48 15.71 -0.32 6.00
N ASN A 49 14.60 0.07 5.41
CA ASN A 49 14.22 1.48 5.28
C ASN A 49 14.00 2.15 6.63
N ILE A 50 13.36 1.47 7.59
CA ILE A 50 13.17 1.99 8.95
C ILE A 50 14.52 2.22 9.64
N ILE A 51 15.41 1.22 9.62
CA ILE A 51 16.73 1.33 10.24
C ILE A 51 17.54 2.47 9.61
N THR A 52 17.52 2.55 8.28
CA THR A 52 18.23 3.60 7.54
C THR A 52 17.66 4.98 7.86
N ALA A 53 16.33 5.12 7.93
CA ALA A 53 15.68 6.38 8.25
C ALA A 53 15.98 6.84 9.68
N VAL A 54 15.98 5.92 10.65
CA VAL A 54 16.33 6.23 12.05
C VAL A 54 17.80 6.67 12.14
N TYR A 55 18.71 5.94 11.51
CA TYR A 55 20.12 6.30 11.49
C TYR A 55 20.35 7.66 10.82
N ALA A 56 19.77 7.90 9.66
CA ALA A 56 19.86 9.18 8.96
C ALA A 56 19.28 10.34 9.81
N GLY A 57 18.17 10.09 10.51
CA GLY A 57 17.56 11.06 11.42
C GLY A 57 18.48 11.44 12.57
N ILE A 58 19.12 10.45 13.21
CA ILE A 58 20.06 10.69 14.32
C ILE A 58 21.27 11.49 13.83
N VAL A 59 21.87 11.12 12.71
CA VAL A 59 23.01 11.83 12.13
C VAL A 59 22.67 13.25 11.73
N ALA A 60 21.51 13.44 11.09
CA ALA A 60 21.03 14.77 10.70
C ALA A 60 20.80 15.67 11.93
N PHE A 61 20.20 15.12 12.98
CA PHE A 61 19.97 15.84 14.23
C PHE A 61 21.26 16.21 14.93
N ASP A 62 22.25 15.30 15.05
CA ASP A 62 23.56 15.59 15.64
C ASP A 62 24.29 16.73 14.90
N ARG A 63 24.25 16.67 13.56
CA ARG A 63 24.85 17.72 12.73
C ARG A 63 24.16 19.07 12.93
N LEU A 64 22.82 19.06 12.95
CA LEU A 64 22.04 20.28 13.13
C LEU A 64 22.23 20.88 14.53
N TYR A 65 22.29 20.04 15.56
CA TYR A 65 22.51 20.47 16.93
C TYR A 65 23.90 21.11 17.13
N LYS A 66 24.93 20.54 16.49
CA LYS A 66 26.29 21.08 16.50
C LYS A 66 26.41 22.40 15.74
N PHE A 67 25.58 22.58 14.71
CA PHE A 67 25.58 23.83 13.93
C PHE A 67 24.78 24.90 14.64
N GLN A 68 23.57 24.63 15.11
CA GLN A 68 22.74 25.56 15.84
C GLN A 68 21.68 24.87 16.71
N ALA A 69 21.82 24.90 18.02
CA ALA A 69 20.93 24.23 18.96
C ALA A 69 19.47 24.76 18.89
N GLN A 70 19.28 26.05 18.62
CA GLN A 70 17.93 26.63 18.49
C GLN A 70 17.17 26.10 17.28
N MET A 71 17.82 25.89 16.13
CA MET A 71 17.22 25.29 14.97
C MET A 71 16.84 23.81 15.23
N ALA A 72 17.71 23.08 15.93
CA ALA A 72 17.45 21.69 16.26
C ALA A 72 16.20 21.52 17.14
N THR A 73 16.01 22.40 18.13
CA THR A 73 14.82 22.39 19.00
C THR A 73 13.54 22.74 18.26
N ALA A 74 13.59 23.69 17.32
CA ALA A 74 12.44 24.10 16.51
C ALA A 74 11.97 22.95 15.60
N ILE A 75 12.90 22.22 14.98
CA ILE A 75 12.59 21.05 14.12
C ILE A 75 12.05 19.89 14.96
N LEU A 76 12.54 19.68 16.17
CA LEU A 76 11.97 18.68 17.10
C LEU A 76 10.47 18.94 17.36
N GLY A 77 10.03 20.20 17.42
CA GLY A 77 8.63 20.56 17.56
C GLY A 77 7.73 20.15 16.39
N VAL A 78 8.30 19.91 15.21
CA VAL A 78 7.55 19.44 14.02
C VAL A 78 7.24 17.95 14.10
N ILE A 79 8.05 17.15 14.80
CA ILE A 79 7.89 15.69 14.89
C ILE A 79 6.51 15.27 15.43
N PRO A 80 6.01 15.79 16.56
CA PRO A 80 4.69 15.41 17.07
C PRO A 80 3.56 15.77 16.10
N LEU A 81 3.70 16.83 15.33
CA LEU A 81 2.73 17.22 14.31
C LEU A 81 2.69 16.21 13.16
N VAL A 82 3.84 15.73 12.67
CA VAL A 82 3.92 14.65 11.66
C VAL A 82 3.28 13.37 12.18
N ILE A 83 3.59 12.99 13.42
CA ILE A 83 3.02 11.79 14.06
C ILE A 83 1.49 11.93 14.15
N GLY A 84 0.98 13.07 14.58
CA GLY A 84 -0.46 13.32 14.67
C GLY A 84 -1.17 13.19 13.33
N ILE A 85 -0.63 13.80 12.27
CA ILE A 85 -1.18 13.69 10.90
C ILE A 85 -1.16 12.23 10.44
N THR A 86 -0.06 11.50 10.68
CA THR A 86 0.07 10.11 10.25
C THR A 86 -0.92 9.20 10.95
N ILE A 87 -1.15 9.36 12.26
CA ILE A 87 -2.13 8.58 13.02
C ILE A 87 -3.54 8.87 12.52
N LEU A 88 -3.89 10.15 12.32
CA LEU A 88 -5.19 10.55 11.81
C LEU A 88 -5.45 9.92 10.42
N TYR A 89 -4.50 10.05 9.51
CA TYR A 89 -4.59 9.44 8.19
C TYR A 89 -4.73 7.91 8.27
N SER A 90 -3.91 7.24 9.07
CA SER A 90 -3.94 5.79 9.22
C SER A 90 -5.32 5.29 9.67
N THR A 91 -5.95 5.98 10.62
CA THR A 91 -7.27 5.65 11.14
C THR A 91 -8.37 5.80 10.07
N ILE A 92 -8.32 6.88 9.29
CA ILE A 92 -9.27 7.13 8.18
C ILE A 92 -9.05 6.12 7.06
N SER A 93 -7.81 5.96 6.63
CA SER A 93 -7.42 5.08 5.53
C SER A 93 -7.76 3.61 5.79
N TYR A 94 -7.62 3.15 7.02
CA TYR A 94 -7.97 1.78 7.39
C TYR A 94 -9.45 1.45 7.13
N LYS A 95 -10.35 2.34 7.57
CA LYS A 95 -11.80 2.16 7.36
C LYS A 95 -12.18 2.23 5.88
N VAL A 96 -11.62 3.18 5.15
CA VAL A 96 -11.91 3.38 3.73
C VAL A 96 -11.34 2.21 2.91
N SER A 97 -10.13 1.76 3.20
CA SER A 97 -9.48 0.63 2.52
C SER A 97 -10.27 -0.68 2.69
N ALA A 98 -10.86 -0.93 3.86
CA ALA A 98 -11.71 -2.10 4.04
C ALA A 98 -12.92 -2.08 3.08
N ASN A 99 -13.60 -0.95 2.97
CA ASN A 99 -14.73 -0.80 2.05
C ASN A 99 -14.32 -0.95 0.58
N THR A 100 -13.18 -0.40 0.19
CA THR A 100 -12.65 -0.55 -1.18
C THR A 100 -12.34 -2.01 -1.50
N LYS A 101 -11.71 -2.74 -0.58
CA LYS A 101 -11.43 -4.17 -0.74
C LYS A 101 -12.71 -5.01 -0.85
N HIS A 102 -13.73 -4.70 -0.06
CA HIS A 102 -15.03 -5.37 -0.14
C HIS A 102 -15.74 -5.09 -1.47
N ALA A 103 -15.73 -3.84 -1.95
CA ALA A 103 -16.30 -3.48 -3.24
C ALA A 103 -15.58 -4.18 -4.40
N LEU A 104 -14.24 -4.21 -4.36
CA LEU A 104 -13.42 -4.92 -5.33
C LEU A 104 -13.71 -6.43 -5.33
N ALA A 105 -13.73 -7.06 -4.16
CA ALA A 105 -14.01 -8.49 -4.04
C ALA A 105 -15.41 -8.85 -4.57
N ALA A 106 -16.42 -8.04 -4.28
CA ALA A 106 -17.78 -8.22 -4.80
C ALA A 106 -17.82 -8.09 -6.34
N THR A 107 -17.11 -7.10 -6.90
CA THR A 107 -17.03 -6.91 -8.36
C THR A 107 -16.31 -8.09 -9.02
N MET A 108 -15.17 -8.53 -8.47
CA MET A 108 -14.41 -9.66 -9.00
C MET A 108 -15.19 -10.98 -8.90
N GLY A 109 -15.90 -11.21 -7.79
CA GLY A 109 -16.77 -12.37 -7.62
C GLY A 109 -17.88 -12.41 -8.68
N TYR A 110 -18.57 -11.30 -8.88
CA TYR A 110 -19.60 -11.14 -9.90
C TYR A 110 -19.05 -11.42 -11.31
N LEU A 111 -17.94 -10.78 -11.68
CA LEU A 111 -17.31 -10.96 -13.00
C LEU A 111 -16.88 -12.41 -13.24
N ALA A 112 -16.26 -13.05 -12.25
CA ALA A 112 -15.82 -14.43 -12.36
C ALA A 112 -17.00 -15.40 -12.59
N GLU A 113 -18.13 -15.16 -11.92
CA GLU A 113 -19.35 -15.93 -12.10
C GLU A 113 -19.92 -15.75 -13.52
N ARG A 114 -20.03 -14.51 -13.98
CA ARG A 114 -20.61 -14.21 -15.32
C ARG A 114 -19.72 -14.67 -16.46
N VAL A 115 -18.41 -14.59 -16.34
CA VAL A 115 -17.46 -15.14 -17.33
C VAL A 115 -17.60 -16.67 -17.45
N ARG A 116 -17.80 -17.39 -16.33
CA ARG A 116 -18.07 -18.84 -16.38
C ARG A 116 -19.38 -19.16 -17.09
N GLY A 117 -20.41 -18.34 -16.88
CA GLY A 117 -21.75 -18.47 -17.50
C GLY A 117 -21.91 -17.76 -18.83
N LEU A 118 -20.84 -17.24 -19.47
CA LEU A 118 -20.94 -16.37 -20.65
C LEU A 118 -21.71 -17.03 -21.82
N ARG A 119 -21.56 -18.34 -22.02
CA ARG A 119 -22.30 -19.09 -23.06
C ARG A 119 -23.81 -19.03 -22.81
N LEU A 120 -24.23 -19.10 -21.55
CA LEU A 120 -25.64 -19.02 -21.16
C LEU A 120 -26.19 -17.62 -21.40
N ILE A 121 -25.48 -16.59 -21.00
CA ILE A 121 -25.84 -15.17 -21.21
C ILE A 121 -26.04 -14.91 -22.71
N LYS A 122 -25.13 -15.40 -23.55
CA LYS A 122 -25.20 -15.30 -25.01
C LYS A 122 -26.39 -16.04 -25.61
N SER A 123 -26.70 -17.26 -25.11
CA SER A 123 -27.82 -18.05 -25.63
C SER A 123 -29.18 -17.43 -25.32
N PHE A 124 -29.30 -16.71 -24.20
CA PHE A 124 -30.54 -16.03 -23.82
C PHE A 124 -30.59 -14.54 -24.23
N ARG A 125 -29.58 -14.04 -24.93
CA ARG A 125 -29.47 -12.62 -25.34
C ARG A 125 -29.65 -11.62 -24.17
N MET A 126 -29.06 -11.95 -23.03
CA MET A 126 -29.18 -11.14 -21.80
C MET A 126 -28.02 -10.16 -21.59
N GLU A 127 -27.23 -9.85 -22.63
CA GLU A 127 -26.04 -9.02 -22.54
C GLU A 127 -26.34 -7.63 -22.00
N ASP A 128 -27.43 -7.00 -22.46
CA ASP A 128 -27.78 -5.65 -22.04
C ASP A 128 -28.16 -5.61 -20.56
N ASN A 129 -28.95 -6.56 -20.10
CA ASN A 129 -29.31 -6.67 -18.69
C ASN A 129 -28.11 -6.94 -17.78
N GLU A 130 -27.21 -7.84 -18.21
CA GLU A 130 -25.98 -8.11 -17.45
C GLU A 130 -25.03 -6.90 -17.45
N ASN A 131 -25.00 -6.12 -18.52
CA ASN A 131 -24.21 -4.90 -18.60
C ASN A 131 -24.72 -3.83 -17.60
N ASP A 132 -26.04 -3.68 -17.46
CA ASP A 132 -26.62 -2.74 -16.48
C ASP A 132 -26.29 -3.14 -15.04
N ILE A 133 -26.33 -4.44 -14.72
CA ILE A 133 -25.94 -4.96 -13.40
C ILE A 133 -24.45 -4.73 -13.17
N ALA A 134 -23.60 -5.03 -14.17
CA ALA A 134 -22.16 -4.81 -14.10
C ALA A 134 -21.81 -3.33 -13.86
N GLN A 135 -22.51 -2.41 -14.54
CA GLN A 135 -22.35 -0.97 -14.30
C GLN A 135 -22.63 -0.59 -12.83
N GLY A 136 -23.62 -1.21 -12.20
CA GLY A 136 -23.92 -1.02 -10.78
C GLY A 136 -22.71 -1.38 -9.89
N HIS A 137 -22.09 -2.53 -10.14
CA HIS A 137 -20.89 -2.98 -9.43
C HIS A 137 -19.69 -2.04 -9.67
N PHE A 138 -19.44 -1.68 -10.92
CA PHE A 138 -18.35 -0.75 -11.25
C PHE A 138 -18.55 0.65 -10.67
N LYS A 139 -19.77 1.19 -10.68
CA LYS A 139 -20.06 2.47 -10.04
C LYS A 139 -19.82 2.45 -8.54
N ARG A 140 -20.17 1.34 -7.87
CA ARG A 140 -19.93 1.16 -6.43
C ARG A 140 -18.45 1.07 -6.11
N GLN A 141 -17.70 0.30 -6.91
CA GLN A 141 -16.24 0.21 -6.78
C GLN A 141 -15.58 1.57 -7.02
N CYS A 142 -15.93 2.25 -8.11
CA CYS A 142 -15.40 3.57 -8.45
C CYS A 142 -15.64 4.60 -7.32
N LYS A 143 -16.81 4.61 -6.71
CA LYS A 143 -17.07 5.49 -5.55
C LYS A 143 -16.17 5.18 -4.36
N ALA A 144 -15.92 3.89 -4.08
CA ALA A 144 -15.01 3.48 -3.00
C ALA A 144 -13.56 3.88 -3.32
N ASP A 145 -13.12 3.71 -4.57
CA ASP A 145 -11.78 4.08 -5.03
C ASP A 145 -11.56 5.61 -4.98
N ILE A 146 -12.57 6.39 -5.37
CA ILE A 146 -12.55 7.85 -5.26
C ILE A 146 -12.41 8.28 -3.80
N LEU A 147 -13.15 7.68 -2.88
CA LEU A 147 -13.06 7.99 -1.46
C LEU A 147 -11.67 7.66 -0.90
N MET A 148 -11.09 6.53 -1.32
CA MET A 148 -9.71 6.17 -0.96
C MET A 148 -8.68 7.15 -1.52
N SER A 149 -8.88 7.62 -2.75
CA SER A 149 -8.04 8.63 -3.38
C SER A 149 -8.09 9.97 -2.63
N TYR A 150 -9.27 10.42 -2.20
CA TYR A 150 -9.41 11.62 -1.37
C TYR A 150 -8.67 11.49 -0.03
N ALA A 151 -8.78 10.34 0.64
CA ALA A 151 -8.01 10.09 1.85
C ALA A 151 -6.48 10.18 1.58
N GLY A 152 -6.01 9.62 0.46
CA GLY A 152 -4.61 9.73 0.04
C GLY A 152 -4.17 11.16 -0.27
N MET A 153 -5.03 11.96 -0.92
CA MET A 153 -4.76 13.38 -1.19
C MET A 153 -4.61 14.21 0.09
N ILE A 154 -5.47 13.97 1.09
CA ILE A 154 -5.38 14.67 2.39
C ILE A 154 -4.02 14.39 3.05
N ASN A 155 -3.57 13.13 3.02
CA ASN A 155 -2.25 12.78 3.55
C ASN A 155 -1.12 13.48 2.77
N LEU A 156 -1.18 13.44 1.44
CA LEU A 156 -0.17 14.06 0.58
C LEU A 156 -0.06 15.56 0.87
N VAL A 157 -1.18 16.27 0.89
CA VAL A 157 -1.22 17.72 1.18
C VAL A 157 -0.75 18.02 2.59
N GLY A 158 -1.16 17.20 3.58
CA GLY A 158 -0.72 17.35 4.97
C GLY A 158 0.80 17.21 5.12
N MET A 159 1.39 16.20 4.50
CA MET A 159 2.84 15.99 4.53
C MET A 159 3.61 17.07 3.79
N GLN A 160 3.10 17.56 2.65
CA GLN A 160 3.71 18.67 1.92
C GLN A 160 3.64 19.97 2.71
N ALA A 161 2.53 20.25 3.40
CA ALA A 161 2.41 21.43 4.26
C ALA A 161 3.44 21.41 5.40
N VAL A 162 3.66 20.25 6.02
CA VAL A 162 4.70 20.08 7.04
C VAL A 162 6.10 20.34 6.46
N GLY A 163 6.37 19.78 5.27
CA GLY A 163 7.64 20.03 4.57
C GLY A 163 7.89 21.51 4.29
N CYS A 164 6.90 22.21 3.74
CA CYS A 164 6.97 23.65 3.51
C CYS A 164 7.18 24.45 4.81
N THR A 165 6.46 24.08 5.87
CA THR A 165 6.61 24.73 7.19
C THR A 165 8.04 24.56 7.73
N THR A 166 8.62 23.38 7.60
CA THR A 166 10.00 23.09 8.02
C THR A 166 11.00 23.94 7.25
N ILE A 167 10.82 24.09 5.93
CA ILE A 167 11.67 24.93 5.08
C ILE A 167 11.58 26.41 5.50
N VAL A 168 10.36 26.93 5.73
CA VAL A 168 10.14 28.32 6.16
C VAL A 168 10.80 28.57 7.52
N ILE A 169 10.63 27.68 8.49
CA ILE A 169 11.29 27.80 9.82
C ILE A 169 12.80 27.82 9.64
N SER A 170 13.37 26.91 8.84
CA SER A 170 14.82 26.87 8.60
C SER A 170 15.35 28.13 7.93
N PHE A 171 14.59 28.71 6.99
CA PHE A 171 14.97 29.90 6.28
C PHE A 171 14.91 31.16 7.21
N VAL A 172 13.82 31.32 7.96
CA VAL A 172 13.63 32.43 8.89
C VAL A 172 14.70 32.42 9.99
N MET A 173 14.95 31.27 10.59
CA MET A 173 15.97 31.14 11.64
C MET A 173 17.39 31.27 11.09
N GLY A 174 17.65 30.80 9.86
CA GLY A 174 18.95 30.97 9.20
C GLY A 174 19.23 32.39 8.73
N SER A 175 18.20 33.22 8.49
CA SER A 175 18.37 34.62 8.09
C SER A 175 18.62 35.58 9.27
N GLN A 176 18.45 35.11 10.49
CA GLN A 176 18.71 35.87 11.70
C GLN A 176 20.16 35.71 12.22
N LEU A 177 20.94 34.96 11.50
CA LEU A 177 22.38 34.72 11.71
C LEU A 177 23.24 35.53 10.77
#